data_16618f26638b4b57661027d27fa2dbd4
#
_entry.id   16618f26638b4b57661027d27fa2dbd4
#
_cell.length_a   1.000
_cell.length_b   1.000
_cell.length_c   1.000
_cell.angle_alpha   90.00
_cell.angle_beta   90.00
_cell.angle_gamma   90.00
#
_symmetry.space_group_name_H-M   'P 1'
#
loop_
_entity.id
_entity.type
_entity.pdbx_description
1 polymer ?
#
loop_
_entity_poly.entity_id
_entity_poly.type
_entity_poly.pdbx_seq_one_letter_code
_entity_poly.pdbx_strand_id
1 'polypeptide(L)'
;MKKMISVCMAALMLSTFAGCSSTTTSSESSYGGGTENSSAPAQSSQAEADFDTSKDIAVISREDGSGTRGAFVELFGVEEKDADGNKVDRTSDEADITNSTSVMMTSVAGNPYSIGYISLGSLNETVKAVKIDGAEATVENVKSGAYGISRPFNIATKAEVSEVAQDFIDFIMSSDGQKVVEEA
;
A
#
# COMPACT_ATOMS: atom_id res chain seq x y z
N MET A 1 6.30 -24.39 36.75
CA MET A 1 6.07 -25.71 36.23
C MET A 1 4.60 -26.13 36.37
N LYS A 2 3.66 -25.56 35.76
CA LYS A 2 2.28 -26.10 35.61
C LYS A 2 1.75 -25.58 34.27
N LYS A 3 1.62 -26.49 33.33
CA LYS A 3 0.97 -26.28 32.04
C LYS A 3 -0.55 -26.20 32.29
N MET A 4 -1.19 -25.12 31.95
CA MET A 4 -2.63 -25.04 31.85
C MET A 4 -3.02 -24.97 30.38
N ILE A 5 -3.60 -26.06 29.91
CA ILE A 5 -4.24 -26.19 28.59
C ILE A 5 -5.67 -25.69 28.79
N SER A 6 -6.03 -24.57 28.14
CA SER A 6 -7.41 -24.11 28.09
C SER A 6 -7.99 -24.50 26.73
N VAL A 7 -8.94 -25.42 26.76
CA VAL A 7 -9.75 -25.83 25.61
C VAL A 7 -10.95 -24.91 25.56
N CYS A 8 -11.06 -24.08 24.52
CA CYS A 8 -12.28 -23.34 24.21
C CYS A 8 -13.06 -24.04 23.11
N MET A 9 -14.23 -24.47 23.50
CA MET A 9 -15.24 -25.17 22.70
C MET A 9 -15.95 -24.18 21.76
N ALA A 10 -15.93 -24.44 20.46
CA ALA A 10 -16.66 -23.67 19.46
C ALA A 10 -18.11 -24.18 19.38
N ALA A 11 -19.06 -23.29 19.60
CA ALA A 11 -20.47 -23.55 19.37
C ALA A 11 -20.86 -23.08 17.95
N LEU A 12 -21.27 -24.04 17.12
CA LEU A 12 -21.83 -23.84 15.79
C LEU A 12 -23.30 -23.41 15.93
N MET A 13 -23.68 -22.25 15.43
CA MET A 13 -25.08 -21.89 15.21
C MET A 13 -25.39 -21.87 13.71
N LEU A 14 -26.12 -22.90 13.24
CA LEU A 14 -26.81 -22.93 11.97
C LEU A 14 -28.10 -22.11 12.09
N SER A 15 -28.26 -21.11 11.25
CA SER A 15 -29.55 -20.49 10.98
C SER A 15 -29.89 -20.62 9.50
N THR A 16 -30.85 -21.50 9.24
CA THR A 16 -31.54 -21.69 7.96
C THR A 16 -32.57 -20.59 7.78
N PHE A 17 -32.55 -19.88 6.66
CA PHE A 17 -33.71 -19.14 6.17
C PHE A 17 -34.15 -19.71 4.82
N ALA A 18 -35.36 -20.26 4.86
CA ALA A 18 -36.10 -20.74 3.70
C ALA A 18 -36.92 -19.63 3.05
N GLY A 19 -36.86 -19.55 1.78
CA GLY A 19 -37.91 -19.40 0.78
C GLY A 19 -38.79 -18.17 0.77
N CYS A 20 -38.91 -17.55 -0.43
CA CYS A 20 -40.22 -17.46 -1.12
C CYS A 20 -39.99 -17.18 -2.61
N SER A 21 -40.56 -18.11 -3.38
CA SER A 21 -40.79 -18.08 -4.81
C SER A 21 -41.96 -17.15 -5.14
N SER A 22 -41.88 -16.40 -6.23
CA SER A 22 -43.06 -16.01 -6.99
C SER A 22 -42.72 -15.90 -8.49
N THR A 23 -43.38 -16.80 -9.18
CA THR A 23 -43.52 -16.98 -10.62
C THR A 23 -44.48 -15.92 -11.21
N THR A 24 -44.23 -15.42 -12.40
CA THR A 24 -45.22 -15.19 -13.47
C THR A 24 -44.54 -14.47 -14.65
N THR A 25 -44.44 -15.04 -15.74
CA THR A 25 -45.20 -15.32 -16.94
C THR A 25 -44.71 -14.52 -18.15
N SER A 26 -44.48 -15.25 -19.19
CA SER A 26 -44.05 -14.98 -20.56
C SER A 26 -44.79 -13.86 -21.29
N SER A 27 -44.08 -13.21 -22.22
CA SER A 27 -44.61 -12.94 -23.58
C SER A 27 -43.44 -12.73 -24.56
N GLU A 28 -43.47 -13.52 -25.63
CA GLU A 28 -42.64 -13.41 -26.82
C GLU A 28 -42.98 -12.17 -27.64
N SER A 29 -42.01 -11.56 -28.30
CA SER A 29 -42.07 -11.20 -29.73
C SER A 29 -40.74 -10.58 -30.19
N SER A 30 -39.97 -11.28 -30.93
CA SER A 30 -39.51 -11.25 -32.31
C SER A 30 -39.00 -9.92 -32.94
N TYR A 31 -37.82 -10.10 -33.56
CA TYR A 31 -37.16 -9.42 -34.71
C TYR A 31 -36.42 -8.07 -34.53
N GLY A 32 -35.14 -8.14 -34.85
CA GLY A 32 -34.56 -7.30 -35.88
C GLY A 32 -33.24 -6.62 -35.59
N GLY A 33 -32.16 -7.18 -36.16
CA GLY A 33 -31.14 -6.42 -36.89
C GLY A 33 -30.14 -5.53 -36.14
N GLY A 34 -28.94 -6.02 -36.01
CA GLY A 34 -27.68 -5.37 -36.37
C GLY A 34 -27.34 -4.01 -35.76
N THR A 35 -26.28 -3.98 -34.98
CA THR A 35 -25.05 -3.21 -35.30
C THR A 35 -24.10 -3.36 -34.13
N GLU A 36 -22.93 -3.88 -34.39
CA GLU A 36 -21.78 -3.87 -33.48
C GLU A 36 -21.45 -2.41 -33.16
N ASN A 37 -21.61 -2.04 -31.92
CA ASN A 37 -21.00 -0.81 -31.42
C ASN A 37 -20.00 -1.19 -30.31
N SER A 38 -18.74 -1.26 -30.70
CA SER A 38 -17.58 -1.35 -29.83
C SER A 38 -17.55 -0.12 -28.93
N SER A 39 -18.13 -0.25 -27.75
CA SER A 39 -17.96 0.78 -26.71
C SER A 39 -16.66 0.50 -25.97
N ALA A 40 -15.61 1.23 -26.34
CA ALA A 40 -14.44 1.40 -25.51
C ALA A 40 -14.87 1.92 -24.11
N PRO A 41 -14.23 1.47 -23.02
CA PRO A 41 -14.52 2.01 -21.70
C PRO A 41 -14.20 3.50 -21.70
N ALA A 42 -15.20 4.32 -21.43
CA ALA A 42 -15.03 5.74 -21.21
C ALA A 42 -14.13 5.94 -19.98
N GLN A 43 -12.91 6.39 -20.22
CA GLN A 43 -12.06 6.94 -19.18
C GLN A 43 -12.81 8.08 -18.50
N SER A 44 -13.00 7.95 -17.21
CA SER A 44 -13.63 8.94 -16.35
C SER A 44 -12.76 10.21 -16.27
N SER A 45 -13.03 11.16 -17.17
CA SER A 45 -12.48 12.53 -17.12
C SER A 45 -13.35 13.47 -16.27
N GLN A 46 -14.08 12.94 -15.29
CA GLN A 46 -15.04 13.74 -14.49
C GLN A 46 -14.52 14.14 -13.09
N ALA A 47 -13.27 13.81 -12.73
CA ALA A 47 -12.76 14.11 -11.38
C ALA A 47 -12.02 15.47 -11.26
N GLU A 48 -11.82 16.21 -12.34
CA GLU A 48 -11.03 17.46 -12.30
C GLU A 48 -11.86 18.74 -12.13
N ALA A 49 -13.20 18.66 -12.22
CA ALA A 49 -14.04 19.87 -12.27
C ALA A 49 -14.39 20.48 -10.90
N ASP A 50 -14.19 19.79 -9.79
CA ASP A 50 -14.63 20.22 -8.46
C ASP A 50 -13.57 20.12 -7.35
N PHE A 51 -12.26 20.03 -7.69
CA PHE A 51 -11.22 20.00 -6.67
C PHE A 51 -10.98 21.41 -6.11
N ASP A 52 -11.36 21.63 -4.84
CA ASP A 52 -11.20 22.89 -4.15
C ASP A 52 -9.78 23.08 -3.61
N THR A 53 -8.96 23.82 -4.33
CA THR A 53 -7.56 24.08 -3.96
C THR A 53 -7.38 24.98 -2.73
N SER A 54 -8.47 25.48 -2.15
CA SER A 54 -8.44 26.27 -0.90
C SER A 54 -8.53 25.38 0.35
N LYS A 55 -8.79 24.09 0.18
CA LYS A 55 -8.84 23.12 1.28
C LYS A 55 -7.43 22.81 1.79
N ASP A 56 -7.32 22.62 3.09
CA ASP A 56 -6.09 22.17 3.72
C ASP A 56 -5.79 20.72 3.32
N ILE A 57 -4.51 20.42 3.17
CA ILE A 57 -4.03 19.06 2.88
C ILE A 57 -3.89 18.31 4.20
N ALA A 58 -4.62 17.19 4.36
CA ALA A 58 -4.45 16.26 5.45
C ALA A 58 -3.18 15.42 5.21
N VAL A 59 -2.16 15.62 6.03
CA VAL A 59 -0.91 14.85 5.99
C VAL A 59 -1.07 13.60 6.84
N ILE A 60 -0.79 12.42 6.25
CA ILE A 60 -0.83 11.14 6.95
C ILE A 60 0.59 10.58 7.00
N SER A 61 1.09 10.33 8.20
CA SER A 61 2.44 9.82 8.44
C SER A 61 2.42 8.45 9.11
N ARG A 62 3.58 7.81 9.20
CA ARG A 62 3.76 6.54 9.89
C ARG A 62 4.29 6.80 11.31
N GLU A 63 4.13 5.78 12.14
CA GLU A 63 4.62 5.73 13.51
C GLU A 63 6.15 5.82 13.60
N ASP A 64 6.66 6.19 14.75
CA ASP A 64 8.09 6.10 15.05
C ASP A 64 8.58 4.65 14.96
N GLY A 65 9.79 4.47 14.41
CA GLY A 65 10.35 3.14 14.17
C GLY A 65 9.92 2.50 12.84
N SER A 66 9.00 3.10 12.08
CA SER A 66 8.68 2.66 10.72
C SER A 66 9.88 2.88 9.80
N GLY A 67 10.37 1.81 9.16
CA GLY A 67 11.44 1.90 8.17
C GLY A 67 11.06 2.76 6.95
N THR A 68 9.77 2.74 6.57
CA THR A 68 9.24 3.58 5.48
C THR A 68 9.25 5.05 5.88
N ARG A 69 8.88 5.39 7.15
CA ARG A 69 9.01 6.77 7.66
C ARG A 69 10.46 7.22 7.66
N GLY A 70 11.36 6.42 8.22
CA GLY A 70 12.79 6.76 8.25
C GLY A 70 13.36 7.02 6.85
N ALA A 71 12.97 6.21 5.85
CA ALA A 71 13.35 6.44 4.46
C ALA A 71 12.77 7.75 3.91
N PHE A 72 11.49 8.00 4.16
CA PHE A 72 10.80 9.20 3.67
C PHE A 72 11.44 10.47 4.23
N VAL A 73 11.54 10.58 5.56
CA VAL A 73 12.06 11.83 6.19
C VAL A 73 13.52 12.12 5.81
N GLU A 74 14.33 11.07 5.64
CA GLU A 74 15.73 11.20 5.22
C GLU A 74 15.85 11.63 3.75
N LEU A 75 15.18 10.91 2.83
CA LEU A 75 15.34 11.10 1.38
C LEU A 75 14.67 12.37 0.87
N PHE A 76 13.60 12.81 1.52
CA PHE A 76 12.93 14.07 1.19
C PHE A 76 13.45 15.26 1.98
N GLY A 77 14.43 15.07 2.87
CA GLY A 77 15.01 16.17 3.65
C GLY A 77 14.05 16.74 4.69
N VAL A 78 13.06 15.96 5.14
CA VAL A 78 12.19 16.31 6.28
C VAL A 78 12.95 16.15 7.59
N GLU A 79 13.94 15.24 7.62
CA GLU A 79 14.89 15.13 8.74
C GLU A 79 16.00 16.16 8.54
N GLU A 80 16.16 17.04 9.53
CA GLU A 80 17.19 18.07 9.56
C GLU A 80 18.19 17.79 10.68
N LYS A 81 19.31 18.51 10.66
CA LYS A 81 20.25 18.53 11.79
C LYS A 81 20.06 19.82 12.60
N ASP A 82 19.94 19.69 13.91
CA ASP A 82 19.95 20.83 14.81
C ASP A 82 21.35 21.44 14.96
N ALA A 83 21.49 22.48 15.77
CA ALA A 83 22.75 23.18 16.00
C ALA A 83 23.84 22.29 16.64
N ASP A 84 23.43 21.22 17.33
CA ASP A 84 24.32 20.26 17.99
C ASP A 84 24.64 19.06 17.08
N GLY A 85 24.04 19.01 15.87
CA GLY A 85 24.25 17.96 14.87
C GLY A 85 23.34 16.74 15.06
N ASN A 86 22.35 16.80 15.97
CA ASN A 86 21.39 15.73 16.15
C ASN A 86 20.36 15.76 15.02
N LYS A 87 19.87 14.59 14.64
CA LYS A 87 18.78 14.43 13.67
C LYS A 87 17.45 14.80 14.31
N VAL A 88 16.69 15.66 13.64
CA VAL A 88 15.36 16.13 14.07
C VAL A 88 14.38 15.90 12.93
N ASP A 89 13.38 15.06 13.16
CA ASP A 89 12.26 14.86 12.24
C ASP A 89 11.34 16.10 12.31
N ARG A 90 11.12 16.74 11.15
CA ARG A 90 10.28 17.94 10.98
C ARG A 90 8.89 17.59 10.45
N THR A 91 8.46 16.35 10.55
CA THR A 91 7.07 16.00 10.25
C THR A 91 6.14 16.90 11.08
N SER A 92 5.10 17.45 10.44
CA SER A 92 4.13 18.31 11.12
C SER A 92 3.50 17.61 12.33
N ASP A 93 3.35 18.33 13.44
CA ASP A 93 2.63 17.87 14.62
C ASP A 93 1.13 17.66 14.36
N GLU A 94 0.60 18.22 13.26
CA GLU A 94 -0.79 18.06 12.82
C GLU A 94 -0.98 16.82 11.93
N ALA A 95 0.10 16.09 11.61
CA ALA A 95 0.00 14.89 10.78
C ALA A 95 -0.72 13.76 11.53
N ASP A 96 -1.67 13.14 10.87
CA ASP A 96 -2.32 11.92 11.35
C ASP A 96 -1.32 10.75 11.34
N ILE A 97 -1.08 10.13 12.48
CA ILE A 97 -0.13 9.03 12.61
C ILE A 97 -0.83 7.68 12.52
N THR A 98 -0.38 6.83 11.60
CA THR A 98 -0.86 5.45 11.48
C THR A 98 0.28 4.45 11.60
N ASN A 99 -0.03 3.26 12.13
CA ASN A 99 0.91 2.15 12.30
C ASN A 99 0.72 1.03 11.24
N SER A 100 -0.01 1.30 10.18
CA SER A 100 -0.34 0.30 9.16
C SER A 100 -0.35 0.90 7.76
N THR A 101 0.29 0.22 6.82
CA THR A 101 0.25 0.58 5.38
C THR A 101 -1.17 0.53 4.83
N SER A 102 -1.97 -0.47 5.22
CA SER A 102 -3.37 -0.59 4.76
C SER A 102 -4.24 0.53 5.29
N VAL A 103 -4.04 0.97 6.53
CA VAL A 103 -4.75 2.14 7.08
C VAL A 103 -4.31 3.42 6.37
N MET A 104 -3.01 3.60 6.11
CA MET A 104 -2.50 4.72 5.31
C MET A 104 -3.22 4.80 3.96
N MET A 105 -3.24 3.71 3.21
CA MET A 105 -3.88 3.66 1.89
C MET A 105 -5.38 3.93 1.94
N THR A 106 -6.09 3.33 2.92
CA THR A 106 -7.53 3.54 3.10
C THR A 106 -7.83 5.01 3.44
N SER A 107 -7.03 5.63 4.27
CA SER A 107 -7.19 7.03 4.65
C SER A 107 -6.97 7.97 3.46
N VAL A 108 -5.92 7.72 2.67
CA VAL A 108 -5.64 8.50 1.46
C VAL A 108 -6.73 8.28 0.40
N ALA A 109 -7.18 7.04 0.17
CA ALA A 109 -8.24 6.74 -0.78
C ALA A 109 -9.59 7.36 -0.39
N GLY A 110 -9.84 7.49 0.92
CA GLY A 110 -11.09 8.04 1.46
C GLY A 110 -11.16 9.57 1.51
N ASN A 111 -10.05 10.28 1.32
CA ASN A 111 -10.00 11.74 1.39
C ASN A 111 -9.21 12.33 0.21
N PRO A 112 -9.87 13.02 -0.74
CA PRO A 112 -9.20 13.60 -1.91
C PRO A 112 -8.22 14.73 -1.56
N TYR A 113 -8.25 15.24 -0.33
CA TYR A 113 -7.34 16.27 0.18
C TYR A 113 -6.23 15.69 1.05
N SER A 114 -5.97 14.39 1.02
CA SER A 114 -4.93 13.78 1.82
C SER A 114 -3.72 13.35 1.00
N ILE A 115 -2.57 13.34 1.66
CA ILE A 115 -1.30 12.83 1.14
C ILE A 115 -0.64 11.93 2.18
N GLY A 116 0.01 10.88 1.73
CA GLY A 116 0.76 9.95 2.56
C GLY A 116 1.88 9.29 1.78
N TYR A 117 2.60 8.37 2.39
CA TYR A 117 3.68 7.63 1.75
C TYR A 117 3.66 6.15 2.15
N ILE A 118 4.04 5.30 1.23
CA ILE A 118 4.08 3.84 1.39
C ILE A 118 5.31 3.27 0.68
N SER A 119 5.61 2.00 0.92
CA SER A 119 6.59 1.27 0.12
C SER A 119 6.03 0.96 -1.27
N LEU A 120 6.90 0.94 -2.28
CA LEU A 120 6.51 0.67 -3.68
C LEU A 120 5.78 -0.67 -3.83
N GLY A 121 6.23 -1.74 -3.16
CA GLY A 121 5.59 -3.05 -3.20
C GLY A 121 4.16 -3.09 -2.65
N SER A 122 3.73 -2.07 -1.90
CA SER A 122 2.36 -1.96 -1.39
C SER A 122 1.45 -1.10 -2.28
N LEU A 123 2.00 -0.48 -3.32
CA LEU A 123 1.24 0.41 -4.20
C LEU A 123 0.24 -0.38 -5.04
N ASN A 124 -1.01 0.09 -5.08
CA ASN A 124 -2.06 -0.45 -5.94
C ASN A 124 -2.98 0.66 -6.47
N GLU A 125 -3.98 0.28 -7.25
CA GLU A 125 -4.89 1.21 -7.96
C GLU A 125 -5.86 1.99 -7.05
N THR A 126 -5.89 1.72 -5.74
CA THR A 126 -6.80 2.45 -4.82
C THR A 126 -6.32 3.86 -4.50
N VAL A 127 -5.04 4.15 -4.76
CA VAL A 127 -4.42 5.46 -4.55
C VAL A 127 -3.64 5.89 -5.79
N LYS A 128 -3.49 7.20 -5.99
CA LYS A 128 -2.69 7.76 -7.07
C LYS A 128 -1.27 8.01 -6.58
N ALA A 129 -0.29 7.36 -7.18
CA ALA A 129 1.12 7.70 -6.96
C ALA A 129 1.46 9.02 -7.65
N VAL A 130 2.15 9.91 -6.93
CA VAL A 130 2.70 11.14 -7.51
C VAL A 130 4.07 10.88 -8.12
N LYS A 131 4.40 11.61 -9.19
CA LYS A 131 5.74 11.58 -9.77
C LYS A 131 6.69 12.42 -8.92
N ILE A 132 7.91 11.94 -8.76
CA ILE A 132 8.98 12.69 -8.12
C ILE A 132 10.00 13.09 -9.19
N ASP A 133 10.28 14.38 -9.31
CA ASP A 133 11.14 14.95 -10.36
C ASP A 133 10.74 14.52 -11.80
N GLY A 134 9.44 14.31 -12.00
CA GLY A 134 8.88 13.85 -13.27
C GLY A 134 8.92 12.34 -13.51
N ALA A 135 9.59 11.57 -12.65
CA ALA A 135 9.67 10.12 -12.74
C ALA A 135 8.53 9.44 -11.96
N GLU A 136 7.99 8.37 -12.54
CA GLU A 136 7.02 7.49 -11.88
C GLU A 136 7.73 6.50 -10.96
N ALA A 137 7.07 6.13 -9.85
CA ALA A 137 7.54 5.11 -8.93
C ALA A 137 7.33 3.72 -9.56
N THR A 138 8.26 3.28 -10.38
CA THR A 138 8.29 1.94 -10.98
C THR A 138 9.62 1.25 -10.72
N VAL A 139 9.61 -0.08 -10.78
CA VAL A 139 10.83 -0.89 -10.60
C VAL A 139 11.89 -0.49 -11.64
N GLU A 140 11.49 -0.25 -12.90
CA GLU A 140 12.38 0.16 -13.99
C GLU A 140 13.03 1.51 -13.70
N ASN A 141 12.25 2.49 -13.24
CA ASN A 141 12.75 3.83 -12.93
C ASN A 141 13.68 3.82 -11.70
N VAL A 142 13.41 2.95 -10.72
CA VAL A 142 14.31 2.73 -9.58
C VAL A 142 15.62 2.08 -10.06
N LYS A 143 15.55 0.99 -10.84
CA LYS A 143 16.73 0.29 -11.36
C LYS A 143 17.61 1.16 -12.28
N SER A 144 16.99 2.04 -13.07
CA SER A 144 17.71 2.99 -13.94
C SER A 144 18.25 4.22 -13.22
N GLY A 145 17.82 4.47 -11.97
CA GLY A 145 18.15 5.68 -11.22
C GLY A 145 17.33 6.91 -11.62
N ALA A 146 16.35 6.79 -12.51
CA ALA A 146 15.45 7.89 -12.89
C ALA A 146 14.55 8.30 -11.72
N TYR A 147 14.13 7.33 -10.88
CA TYR A 147 13.44 7.57 -9.62
C TYR A 147 14.43 7.51 -8.46
N GLY A 148 14.84 8.68 -7.95
CA GLY A 148 15.92 8.79 -6.98
C GLY A 148 15.54 8.45 -5.51
N ILE A 149 14.24 8.29 -5.23
CA ILE A 149 13.76 8.04 -3.87
C ILE A 149 13.71 6.52 -3.62
N SER A 150 14.88 5.96 -3.34
CA SER A 150 15.01 4.53 -3.03
C SER A 150 16.16 4.27 -2.08
N ARG A 151 16.06 3.19 -1.31
CA ARG A 151 17.13 2.66 -0.46
C ARG A 151 17.23 1.15 -0.61
N PRO A 152 18.44 0.59 -0.52
CA PRO A 152 18.60 -0.86 -0.50
C PRO A 152 18.07 -1.43 0.84
N PHE A 153 17.51 -2.64 0.79
CA PHE A 153 17.33 -3.44 1.99
C PHE A 153 18.67 -4.00 2.44
N ASN A 154 18.88 -4.02 3.75
CA ASN A 154 20.11 -4.53 4.36
C ASN A 154 19.78 -5.70 5.29
N ILE A 155 20.58 -6.75 5.22
CA ILE A 155 20.55 -7.84 6.19
C ILE A 155 21.59 -7.56 7.26
N ALA A 156 21.15 -7.44 8.52
CA ALA A 156 22.04 -7.24 9.64
C ALA A 156 22.27 -8.56 10.39
N THR A 157 23.52 -8.90 10.65
CA THR A 157 23.92 -10.10 11.39
C THR A 157 24.83 -9.76 12.56
N LYS A 158 25.00 -10.70 13.48
CA LYS A 158 26.11 -10.66 14.43
C LYS A 158 27.42 -10.97 13.71
N ALA A 159 28.56 -10.68 14.35
CA ALA A 159 29.89 -10.99 13.80
C ALA A 159 30.06 -12.48 13.48
N GLU A 160 29.49 -13.35 14.33
CA GLU A 160 29.43 -14.79 14.09
C GLU A 160 28.02 -15.16 13.65
N VAL A 161 27.89 -15.70 12.46
CA VAL A 161 26.63 -16.16 11.86
C VAL A 161 26.59 -17.68 11.96
N SER A 162 25.48 -18.24 12.47
CA SER A 162 25.29 -19.70 12.47
C SER A 162 25.11 -20.23 11.05
N GLU A 163 25.44 -21.51 10.82
CA GLU A 163 25.28 -22.15 9.51
C GLU A 163 23.85 -22.03 8.99
N VAL A 164 22.84 -22.22 9.85
CA VAL A 164 21.43 -22.09 9.49
C VAL A 164 21.06 -20.66 9.07
N ALA A 165 21.59 -19.67 9.78
CA ALA A 165 21.35 -18.27 9.42
C ALA A 165 22.06 -17.90 8.11
N GLN A 166 23.26 -18.43 7.88
CA GLN A 166 23.98 -18.21 6.63
C GLN A 166 23.25 -18.85 5.45
N ASP A 167 22.76 -20.09 5.58
CA ASP A 167 21.96 -20.77 4.57
C ASP A 167 20.71 -19.97 4.18
N PHE A 168 20.02 -19.38 5.17
CA PHE A 168 18.87 -18.50 4.92
C PHE A 168 19.26 -17.21 4.18
N ILE A 169 20.38 -16.60 4.54
CA ILE A 169 20.91 -15.42 3.82
C ILE A 169 21.26 -15.80 2.38
N ASP A 170 21.94 -16.92 2.18
CA ASP A 170 22.31 -17.42 0.87
C ASP A 170 21.08 -17.71 0.00
N PHE A 171 20.00 -18.24 0.59
CA PHE A 171 18.72 -18.39 -0.09
C PHE A 171 18.14 -17.02 -0.49
N ILE A 172 18.05 -16.04 0.42
CA ILE A 172 17.56 -14.70 0.10
C ILE A 172 18.34 -14.08 -1.06
N MET A 173 19.67 -14.25 -1.07
CA MET A 173 20.53 -13.69 -2.12
C MET A 173 20.57 -14.53 -3.41
N SER A 174 19.95 -15.70 -3.42
CA SER A 174 19.85 -16.56 -4.61
C SER A 174 18.84 -16.01 -5.62
N SER A 175 18.89 -16.53 -6.86
CA SER A 175 17.91 -16.18 -7.89
C SER A 175 16.47 -16.52 -7.50
N ASP A 176 16.26 -17.58 -6.73
CA ASP A 176 14.92 -17.99 -6.31
C ASP A 176 14.43 -17.13 -5.14
N GLY A 177 15.30 -16.81 -4.18
CA GLY A 177 14.98 -15.84 -3.12
C GLY A 177 14.67 -14.44 -3.67
N GLN A 178 15.43 -13.99 -4.68
CA GLN A 178 15.18 -12.68 -5.30
C GLN A 178 13.85 -12.62 -6.08
N LYS A 179 13.38 -13.73 -6.66
CA LYS A 179 12.02 -13.78 -7.23
C LYS A 179 10.94 -13.60 -6.16
N VAL A 180 11.10 -14.23 -4.99
CA VAL A 180 10.16 -14.04 -3.87
C VAL A 180 10.14 -12.58 -3.41
N VAL A 181 11.30 -11.92 -3.39
CA VAL A 181 11.39 -10.48 -3.03
C VAL A 181 10.72 -9.59 -4.08
N GLU A 182 10.79 -9.95 -5.38
CA GLU A 182 10.11 -9.20 -6.46
C GLU A 182 8.58 -9.36 -6.43
N GLU A 183 8.08 -10.49 -5.91
CA GLU A 183 6.65 -10.81 -5.85
C GLU A 183 5.96 -10.28 -4.56
N ALA A 184 6.73 -9.83 -3.56
CA ALA A 184 6.25 -9.38 -2.26
C ALA A 184 6.02 -7.86 -2.21
#